data_2f585c8d27f6d55ab8e7d89984700ed4
#
_entry.id   2f585c8d27f6d55ab8e7d89984700ed4
#
_cell.length_a   1.000
_cell.length_b   1.000
_cell.length_c   1.000
_cell.angle_alpha   90.00
_cell.angle_beta   90.00
_cell.angle_gamma   90.00
#
_symmetry.space_group_name_H-M   'P 1'
#
loop_
_entity.id
_entity.type
_entity.pdbx_description
1 polymer ?
#
loop_
_entity_poly.entity_id
_entity_poly.type
_entity_poly.pdbx_seq_one_letter_code
_entity_poly.pdbx_strand_id
1 'polypeptide(L)'
;MSKRPKYWNSAVKYLSKKDPVMKKLISQYKDKTLTTRKDIFYSLCKSIIGQQISVQAANSVFKKFEKVCNGKINPKKINKLRPTQLKRCGLSRQKVKGIKELAIKFENKSFDPKKIKFMTDEEAIIYLSSLRQIGRWSAEMILLFTLNRPDIWPIQDIGLLRSISNN
;
A
#
# COMPACT_ATOMS: atom_id res chain seq x y z
N MET A 1 13.01 13.30 -2.99
CA MET A 1 12.43 13.65 -1.68
C MET A 1 10.97 13.20 -1.63
N SER A 2 10.59 12.46 -0.62
CA SER A 2 9.19 12.09 -0.34
C SER A 2 8.43 13.36 0.08
N LYS A 3 7.34 13.70 -0.62
CA LYS A 3 6.60 14.94 -0.34
C LYS A 3 5.43 14.63 0.60
N ARG A 4 5.26 15.49 1.60
CA ARG A 4 4.04 15.52 2.44
C ARG A 4 2.83 15.84 1.57
N PRO A 5 1.65 15.22 1.81
CA PRO A 5 0.42 15.58 1.10
C PRO A 5 0.08 17.07 1.27
N LYS A 6 -0.42 17.69 0.21
CA LYS A 6 -0.72 19.15 0.22
C LYS A 6 -1.74 19.54 1.32
N TYR A 7 -2.69 18.65 1.60
CA TYR A 7 -3.74 18.89 2.60
C TYR A 7 -3.27 18.69 4.05
N TRP A 8 -2.10 18.09 4.30
CA TRP A 8 -1.69 17.65 5.63
C TRP A 8 -1.73 18.75 6.70
N ASN A 9 -1.14 19.90 6.41
CA ASN A 9 -1.07 20.99 7.38
C ASN A 9 -2.45 21.59 7.68
N SER A 10 -3.31 21.73 6.68
CA SER A 10 -4.68 22.21 6.87
C SER A 10 -5.53 21.19 7.64
N ALA A 11 -5.39 19.90 7.37
CA ALA A 11 -6.05 18.84 8.12
C ALA A 11 -5.62 18.81 9.59
N VAL A 12 -4.32 18.86 9.88
CA VAL A 12 -3.79 18.93 11.25
C VAL A 12 -4.35 20.13 12.00
N LYS A 13 -4.35 21.31 11.38
CA LYS A 13 -4.90 22.54 11.99
C LYS A 13 -6.41 22.42 12.26
N TYR A 14 -7.15 21.89 11.32
CA TYR A 14 -8.59 21.70 11.43
C TYR A 14 -8.94 20.72 12.55
N LEU A 15 -8.36 19.52 12.55
CA LEU A 15 -8.63 18.48 13.52
C LEU A 15 -8.24 18.90 14.94
N SER A 16 -7.09 19.59 15.10
CA SER A 16 -6.66 20.11 16.42
C SER A 16 -7.60 21.16 17.00
N LYS A 17 -8.39 21.85 16.16
CA LYS A 17 -9.40 22.82 16.62
C LYS A 17 -10.73 22.18 16.95
N LYS A 18 -11.10 21.12 16.23
CA LYS A 18 -12.43 20.51 16.30
C LYS A 18 -12.55 19.43 17.36
N ASP A 19 -11.46 18.76 17.70
CA ASP A 19 -11.49 17.55 18.53
C ASP A 19 -10.31 17.56 19.52
N PRO A 20 -10.58 17.51 20.85
CA PRO A 20 -9.53 17.52 21.87
C PRO A 20 -8.69 16.23 21.89
N VAL A 21 -9.27 15.08 21.54
CA VAL A 21 -8.54 13.81 21.45
C VAL A 21 -7.58 13.87 20.27
N MET A 22 -8.05 14.32 19.09
CA MET A 22 -7.19 14.54 17.93
C MET A 22 -6.08 15.57 18.21
N LYS A 23 -6.38 16.65 18.93
CA LYS A 23 -5.36 17.64 19.35
C LYS A 23 -4.25 16.98 20.17
N LYS A 24 -4.62 16.14 21.15
CA LYS A 24 -3.67 15.38 21.98
C LYS A 24 -2.82 14.43 21.14
N LEU A 25 -3.44 13.62 20.29
CA LEU A 25 -2.75 12.68 19.41
C LEU A 25 -1.79 13.40 18.44
N ILE A 26 -2.23 14.46 17.80
CA ILE A 26 -1.41 15.26 16.90
C ILE A 26 -0.19 15.84 17.62
N SER A 27 -0.35 16.32 18.85
CA SER A 27 0.78 16.85 19.64
C SER A 27 1.80 15.77 20.02
N GLN A 28 1.34 14.55 20.32
CA GLN A 28 2.21 13.41 20.62
C GLN A 28 3.00 12.92 19.39
N TYR A 29 2.41 13.02 18.20
CA TYR A 29 2.99 12.53 16.94
C TYR A 29 3.33 13.64 15.94
N LYS A 30 3.68 14.84 16.43
CA LYS A 30 3.96 16.04 15.60
C LYS A 30 5.02 15.82 14.51
N ASP A 31 5.97 14.90 14.73
CA ASP A 31 7.04 14.58 13.78
C ASP A 31 6.63 13.49 12.77
N LYS A 32 5.44 12.90 12.93
CA LYS A 32 4.92 11.91 11.99
C LYS A 32 4.12 12.58 10.89
N THR A 33 4.23 12.05 9.69
CA THR A 33 3.49 12.54 8.54
C THR A 33 3.31 11.44 7.50
N LEU A 34 2.25 11.52 6.74
CA LEU A 34 2.14 10.71 5.53
C LEU A 34 3.16 11.20 4.50
N THR A 35 3.67 10.27 3.74
CA THR A 35 4.60 10.56 2.65
C THR A 35 4.11 9.92 1.37
N THR A 36 4.00 10.72 0.32
CA THR A 36 3.53 10.24 -0.98
C THR A 36 4.53 9.22 -1.56
N ARG A 37 4.06 8.02 -1.82
CA ARG A 37 4.79 6.98 -2.56
C ARG A 37 4.33 7.03 -4.01
N LYS A 38 5.26 7.18 -4.96
CA LYS A 38 4.89 7.36 -6.37
C LYS A 38 4.63 6.05 -7.11
N ASP A 39 5.15 4.94 -6.62
CA ASP A 39 5.11 3.67 -7.34
C ASP A 39 4.04 2.75 -6.77
N ILE A 40 2.90 2.69 -7.49
CA ILE A 40 1.77 1.82 -7.15
C ILE A 40 2.16 0.35 -7.31
N PHE A 41 2.93 -0.01 -8.34
CA PHE A 41 3.34 -1.39 -8.56
C PHE A 41 4.20 -1.92 -7.41
N TYR A 42 5.17 -1.12 -6.97
CA TYR A 42 5.99 -1.42 -5.80
C TYR A 42 5.12 -1.62 -4.55
N SER A 43 4.17 -0.72 -4.33
CA SER A 43 3.28 -0.77 -3.15
C SER A 43 2.36 -1.99 -3.17
N LEU A 44 1.84 -2.38 -4.33
CA LEU A 44 1.04 -3.59 -4.50
C LEU A 44 1.87 -4.85 -4.24
N CYS A 45 3.10 -4.93 -4.77
CA CYS A 45 4.01 -6.04 -4.45
C CYS A 45 4.28 -6.14 -2.95
N LYS A 46 4.54 -5.01 -2.30
CA LYS A 46 4.78 -4.96 -0.85
C LYS A 46 3.55 -5.39 -0.05
N SER A 47 2.36 -4.98 -0.47
CA SER A 47 1.09 -5.41 0.13
C SER A 47 0.90 -6.92 0.05
N ILE A 48 1.04 -7.51 -1.15
CA ILE A 48 0.92 -8.97 -1.35
C ILE A 48 1.95 -9.74 -0.49
N ILE A 49 3.17 -9.26 -0.42
CA ILE A 49 4.25 -9.91 0.36
C ILE A 49 3.92 -9.89 1.85
N GLY A 50 3.38 -8.79 2.36
CA GLY A 50 3.08 -8.61 3.78
C GLY A 50 1.86 -9.35 4.31
N GLN A 51 0.98 -9.89 3.44
CA GLN A 51 -0.25 -10.54 3.88
C GLN A 51 0.01 -11.77 4.77
N GLN A 52 -0.77 -11.89 5.85
CA GLN A 52 -0.79 -13.06 6.76
C GLN A 52 0.57 -13.45 7.38
N ILE A 53 1.49 -12.51 7.51
CA ILE A 53 2.78 -12.71 8.22
C ILE A 53 3.11 -11.50 9.08
N SER A 54 4.00 -11.67 10.05
CA SER A 54 4.45 -10.56 10.91
C SER A 54 5.19 -9.48 10.10
N VAL A 55 5.20 -8.25 10.62
CA VAL A 55 5.95 -7.13 10.00
C VAL A 55 7.43 -7.47 9.82
N GLN A 56 8.04 -8.14 10.80
CA GLN A 56 9.43 -8.54 10.73
C GLN A 56 9.69 -9.57 9.62
N ALA A 57 8.82 -10.58 9.50
CA ALA A 57 8.89 -11.58 8.43
C ALA A 57 8.67 -10.92 7.06
N ALA A 58 7.68 -10.04 6.94
CA ALA A 58 7.41 -9.30 5.70
C ALA A 58 8.62 -8.48 5.24
N ASN A 59 9.28 -7.76 6.16
CA ASN A 59 10.48 -6.99 5.85
C ASN A 59 11.64 -7.88 5.39
N SER A 60 11.84 -9.05 6.02
CA SER A 60 12.87 -10.00 5.62
C SER A 60 12.63 -10.55 4.21
N VAL A 61 11.41 -11.01 3.93
CA VAL A 61 11.01 -11.51 2.60
C VAL A 61 11.15 -10.41 1.56
N PHE A 62 10.70 -9.20 1.87
CA PHE A 62 10.75 -8.08 0.95
C PHE A 62 12.18 -7.67 0.59
N LYS A 63 13.12 -7.65 1.55
CA LYS A 63 14.57 -7.42 1.29
C LYS A 63 15.14 -8.46 0.31
N LYS A 64 14.80 -9.75 0.49
CA LYS A 64 15.22 -10.81 -0.45
C LYS A 64 14.63 -10.60 -1.84
N PHE A 65 13.36 -10.22 -1.90
CA PHE A 65 12.67 -9.90 -3.14
C PHE A 65 13.30 -8.70 -3.89
N GLU A 66 13.62 -7.62 -3.17
CA GLU A 66 14.36 -6.48 -3.73
C GLU A 66 15.72 -6.90 -4.29
N LYS A 67 16.46 -7.75 -3.57
CA LYS A 67 17.77 -8.26 -4.01
C LYS A 67 17.66 -9.05 -5.31
N VAL A 68 16.68 -9.95 -5.44
CA VAL A 68 16.44 -10.71 -6.68
C VAL A 68 16.04 -9.81 -7.84
N CYS A 69 15.37 -8.67 -7.55
CA CYS A 69 15.05 -7.64 -8.52
C CYS A 69 16.21 -6.65 -8.78
N ASN A 70 17.40 -6.87 -8.23
CA ASN A 70 18.56 -5.96 -8.32
C ASN A 70 18.19 -4.51 -7.93
N GLY A 71 17.42 -4.34 -6.85
CA GLY A 71 16.98 -3.05 -6.31
C GLY A 71 15.90 -2.33 -7.14
N LYS A 72 15.52 -2.83 -8.32
CA LYS A 72 14.52 -2.21 -9.20
C LYS A 72 13.32 -3.13 -9.38
N ILE A 73 12.31 -2.95 -8.51
CA ILE A 73 11.04 -3.67 -8.59
C ILE A 73 10.18 -3.01 -9.67
N ASN A 74 10.05 -3.65 -10.82
CA ASN A 74 9.18 -3.22 -11.90
C ASN A 74 8.60 -4.43 -12.66
N PRO A 75 7.48 -4.26 -13.40
CA PRO A 75 6.81 -5.35 -14.10
C PRO A 75 7.73 -6.15 -15.01
N LYS A 76 8.50 -5.46 -15.85
CA LYS A 76 9.39 -6.07 -16.84
C LYS A 76 10.45 -6.98 -16.20
N LYS A 77 11.00 -6.55 -15.04
CA LYS A 77 11.97 -7.34 -14.29
C LYS A 77 11.34 -8.60 -13.71
N ILE A 78 10.17 -8.45 -13.07
CA ILE A 78 9.47 -9.57 -12.44
C ILE A 78 9.04 -10.60 -13.47
N ASN A 79 8.61 -10.20 -14.65
CA ASN A 79 8.23 -11.13 -15.73
C ASN A 79 9.40 -12.00 -16.19
N LYS A 80 10.63 -11.52 -16.12
CA LYS A 80 11.83 -12.28 -16.45
C LYS A 80 12.26 -13.27 -15.35
N LEU A 81 11.82 -13.08 -14.09
CA LEU A 81 12.20 -13.98 -13.00
C LEU A 81 11.42 -15.30 -13.09
N ARG A 82 12.10 -16.43 -12.85
CA ARG A 82 11.45 -17.74 -12.72
C ARG A 82 10.66 -17.81 -11.40
N PRO A 83 9.52 -18.51 -11.34
CA PRO A 83 8.77 -18.72 -10.11
C PRO A 83 9.61 -19.26 -8.96
N THR A 84 10.59 -20.11 -9.26
CA THR A 84 11.54 -20.68 -8.26
C THR A 84 12.40 -19.62 -7.60
N GLN A 85 12.81 -18.57 -8.32
CA GLN A 85 13.59 -17.47 -7.75
C GLN A 85 12.75 -16.65 -6.77
N LEU A 86 11.47 -16.40 -7.09
CA LEU A 86 10.54 -15.74 -6.19
C LEU A 86 10.22 -16.58 -4.94
N LYS A 87 10.04 -17.91 -5.10
CA LYS A 87 9.87 -18.82 -3.95
C LYS A 87 11.05 -18.80 -2.99
N ARG A 88 12.28 -18.74 -3.51
CA ARG A 88 13.51 -18.65 -2.68
C ARG A 88 13.56 -17.38 -1.80
N CYS A 89 12.79 -16.34 -2.15
CA CYS A 89 12.64 -15.16 -1.28
C CYS A 89 11.78 -15.44 -0.04
N GLY A 90 11.09 -16.59 0.05
CA GLY A 90 10.15 -16.93 1.10
C GLY A 90 8.68 -16.64 0.71
N LEU A 91 8.39 -16.49 -0.59
CA LEU A 91 7.03 -16.28 -1.08
C LEU A 91 6.27 -17.61 -1.22
N SER A 92 5.04 -17.65 -0.70
CA SER A 92 4.14 -18.78 -0.92
C SER A 92 3.77 -18.91 -2.41
N ARG A 93 3.30 -20.10 -2.83
CA ARG A 93 2.84 -20.36 -4.19
C ARG A 93 1.81 -19.32 -4.66
N GLN A 94 0.88 -18.95 -3.78
CA GLN A 94 -0.17 -17.98 -4.09
C GLN A 94 0.40 -16.56 -4.29
N LYS A 95 1.31 -16.12 -3.42
CA LYS A 95 1.98 -14.81 -3.55
C LYS A 95 2.82 -14.71 -4.82
N VAL A 96 3.54 -15.78 -5.18
CA VAL A 96 4.28 -15.86 -6.45
C VAL A 96 3.34 -15.70 -7.63
N LYS A 97 2.21 -16.42 -7.64
CA LYS A 97 1.20 -16.31 -8.71
C LYS A 97 0.64 -14.89 -8.79
N GLY A 98 0.24 -14.30 -7.65
CA GLY A 98 -0.30 -12.94 -7.60
C GLY A 98 0.68 -11.89 -8.14
N ILE A 99 1.95 -11.94 -7.70
CA ILE A 99 2.98 -11.00 -8.15
C ILE A 99 3.29 -11.15 -9.65
N LYS A 100 3.30 -12.39 -10.18
CA LYS A 100 3.50 -12.63 -11.61
C LYS A 100 2.32 -12.12 -12.46
N GLU A 101 1.09 -12.40 -12.06
CA GLU A 101 -0.11 -11.88 -12.73
C GLU A 101 -0.17 -10.34 -12.68
N LEU A 102 0.17 -9.75 -11.54
CA LEU A 102 0.28 -8.30 -11.39
C LEU A 102 1.27 -7.71 -12.40
N ALA A 103 2.47 -8.32 -12.50
CA ALA A 103 3.49 -7.85 -13.43
C ALA A 103 3.05 -7.94 -14.90
N ILE A 104 2.37 -9.02 -15.28
CA ILE A 104 1.80 -9.19 -16.63
C ILE A 104 0.76 -8.11 -16.92
N LYS A 105 -0.18 -7.88 -16.00
CA LYS A 105 -1.24 -6.87 -16.16
C LYS A 105 -0.72 -5.44 -16.30
N PHE A 106 0.36 -5.12 -15.59
CA PHE A 106 1.01 -3.81 -15.71
C PHE A 106 1.81 -3.67 -17.02
N GLU A 107 2.47 -4.73 -17.48
CA GLU A 107 3.29 -4.70 -18.69
C GLU A 107 2.45 -4.63 -19.96
N ASN A 108 1.39 -5.42 -20.04
CA ASN A 108 0.45 -5.42 -21.18
C ASN A 108 -0.61 -4.32 -21.11
N LYS A 109 -0.58 -3.47 -20.06
CA LYS A 109 -1.51 -2.37 -19.83
C LYS A 109 -2.99 -2.79 -19.66
N SER A 110 -3.27 -4.07 -19.38
CA SER A 110 -4.64 -4.48 -19.01
C SER A 110 -5.07 -3.92 -17.65
N PHE A 111 -4.10 -3.48 -16.85
CA PHE A 111 -4.32 -2.64 -15.67
C PHE A 111 -3.48 -1.37 -15.81
N ASP A 112 -4.16 -0.22 -15.92
CA ASP A 112 -3.50 1.09 -16.00
C ASP A 112 -3.69 1.87 -14.68
N PRO A 113 -2.65 1.99 -13.85
CA PRO A 113 -2.74 2.72 -12.57
C PRO A 113 -3.04 4.22 -12.74
N LYS A 114 -2.83 4.80 -13.92
CA LYS A 114 -3.13 6.21 -14.18
C LYS A 114 -4.63 6.51 -14.15
N LYS A 115 -5.47 5.53 -14.46
CA LYS A 115 -6.93 5.65 -14.41
C LYS A 115 -7.44 5.96 -13.01
N ILE A 116 -6.77 5.46 -11.96
CA ILE A 116 -7.16 5.65 -10.56
C ILE A 116 -7.30 7.16 -10.22
N LYS A 117 -6.51 8.02 -10.86
CA LYS A 117 -6.57 9.47 -10.64
C LYS A 117 -7.95 10.09 -10.95
N PHE A 118 -8.70 9.48 -11.84
CA PHE A 118 -9.98 9.97 -12.32
C PHE A 118 -11.18 9.24 -11.70
N MET A 119 -10.95 8.31 -10.81
CA MET A 119 -11.96 7.48 -10.14
C MET A 119 -12.30 8.08 -8.78
N THR A 120 -13.54 7.92 -8.35
CA THR A 120 -13.95 8.07 -6.96
C THR A 120 -13.21 7.07 -6.07
N ASP A 121 -13.30 7.21 -4.76
CA ASP A 121 -12.63 6.27 -3.85
C ASP A 121 -13.17 4.85 -3.99
N GLU A 122 -14.49 4.69 -4.10
CA GLU A 122 -15.12 3.38 -4.26
C GLU A 122 -14.80 2.73 -5.62
N GLU A 123 -14.86 3.48 -6.70
CA GLU A 123 -14.44 2.99 -8.02
C GLU A 123 -12.97 2.54 -8.02
N ALA A 124 -12.10 3.30 -7.34
CA ALA A 124 -10.68 2.96 -7.23
C ALA A 124 -10.46 1.71 -6.38
N ILE A 125 -11.24 1.52 -5.30
CA ILE A 125 -11.22 0.30 -4.48
C ILE A 125 -11.64 -0.91 -5.32
N ILE A 126 -12.75 -0.82 -6.05
CA ILE A 126 -13.24 -1.88 -6.94
C ILE A 126 -12.18 -2.20 -8.02
N TYR A 127 -11.64 -1.17 -8.65
CA TYR A 127 -10.61 -1.33 -9.69
C TYR A 127 -9.34 -2.01 -9.18
N LEU A 128 -8.83 -1.58 -8.01
CA LEU A 128 -7.68 -2.22 -7.37
C LEU A 128 -7.99 -3.67 -6.94
N SER A 129 -9.20 -3.91 -6.44
CA SER A 129 -9.63 -5.26 -6.00
C SER A 129 -9.84 -6.24 -7.14
N SER A 130 -9.87 -5.79 -8.39
CA SER A 130 -9.83 -6.67 -9.58
C SER A 130 -8.47 -7.37 -9.77
N LEU A 131 -7.45 -6.92 -9.04
CA LEU A 131 -6.14 -7.55 -9.02
C LEU A 131 -6.12 -8.74 -8.07
N ARG A 132 -5.50 -9.84 -8.52
CA ARG A 132 -5.38 -11.04 -7.69
C ARG A 132 -4.71 -10.73 -6.35
N GLN A 133 -5.31 -11.21 -5.26
CA GLN A 133 -4.86 -11.00 -3.86
C GLN A 133 -4.91 -9.56 -3.36
N ILE A 134 -5.57 -8.68 -4.07
CA ILE A 134 -5.87 -7.34 -3.56
C ILE A 134 -7.36 -7.31 -3.21
N GLY A 135 -7.66 -7.43 -1.93
CA GLY A 135 -9.01 -7.21 -1.40
C GLY A 135 -9.24 -5.75 -1.04
N ARG A 136 -10.48 -5.43 -0.60
CA ARG A 136 -10.89 -4.08 -0.22
C ARG A 136 -9.91 -3.40 0.74
N TRP A 137 -9.57 -4.05 1.85
CA TRP A 137 -8.62 -3.50 2.82
C TRP A 137 -7.25 -3.17 2.20
N SER A 138 -6.71 -4.07 1.34
CA SER A 138 -5.44 -3.80 0.65
C SER A 138 -5.56 -2.64 -0.32
N ALA A 139 -6.69 -2.49 -1.02
CA ALA A 139 -6.96 -1.36 -1.90
C ALA A 139 -7.03 -0.05 -1.11
N GLU A 140 -7.74 -0.01 0.01
CA GLU A 140 -7.81 1.13 0.92
C GLU A 140 -6.41 1.53 1.42
N MET A 141 -5.55 0.56 1.79
CA MET A 141 -4.16 0.84 2.19
C MET A 141 -3.32 1.45 1.05
N ILE A 142 -3.55 1.05 -0.19
CA ILE A 142 -2.89 1.67 -1.35
C ILE A 142 -3.38 3.11 -1.56
N LEU A 143 -4.68 3.36 -1.47
CA LEU A 143 -5.25 4.70 -1.62
C LEU A 143 -4.76 5.63 -0.51
N LEU A 144 -4.74 5.16 0.74
CA LEU A 144 -4.33 5.94 1.90
C LEU A 144 -2.82 6.20 1.94
N PHE A 145 -1.98 5.16 1.87
CA PHE A 145 -0.54 5.26 2.13
C PHE A 145 0.33 5.42 0.88
N THR A 146 -0.20 5.16 -0.31
CA THR A 146 0.55 5.33 -1.56
C THR A 146 0.09 6.56 -2.33
N LEU A 147 -1.22 6.72 -2.47
CA LEU A 147 -1.81 7.84 -3.21
C LEU A 147 -2.18 9.02 -2.30
N ASN A 148 -2.20 8.81 -0.99
CA ASN A 148 -2.55 9.78 0.05
C ASN A 148 -3.93 10.43 -0.20
N ARG A 149 -4.93 9.62 -0.54
CA ARG A 149 -6.30 10.11 -0.61
C ARG A 149 -6.78 10.50 0.78
N PRO A 150 -7.41 11.67 0.95
CA PRO A 150 -7.71 12.23 2.28
C PRO A 150 -8.88 11.58 2.98
N ASP A 151 -9.80 10.97 2.26
CA ASP A 151 -11.10 10.50 2.75
C ASP A 151 -11.27 8.98 2.65
N ILE A 152 -10.21 8.24 3.00
CA ILE A 152 -10.25 6.79 3.09
C ILE A 152 -10.39 6.38 4.56
N TRP A 153 -11.49 5.71 4.88
CA TRP A 153 -11.79 5.21 6.22
C TRP A 153 -11.89 3.69 6.24
N PRO A 154 -10.79 2.96 6.57
CA PRO A 154 -10.74 1.51 6.48
C PRO A 154 -11.40 0.86 7.71
N ILE A 155 -12.73 0.74 7.69
CA ILE A 155 -13.52 0.18 8.81
C ILE A 155 -13.18 -1.27 9.18
N GLN A 156 -12.47 -1.99 8.33
CA GLN A 156 -12.02 -3.36 8.59
C GLN A 156 -10.58 -3.42 9.12
N ASP A 157 -9.92 -2.28 9.33
CA ASP A 157 -8.57 -2.25 9.87
C ASP A 157 -8.58 -2.48 11.38
N ILE A 158 -8.11 -3.65 11.81
CA ILE A 158 -8.08 -4.06 13.23
C ILE A 158 -7.23 -3.09 14.07
N GLY A 159 -6.15 -2.55 13.51
CA GLY A 159 -5.29 -1.58 14.19
C GLY A 159 -6.03 -0.28 14.47
N LEU A 160 -6.76 0.23 13.47
CA LEU A 160 -7.60 1.40 13.61
C LEU A 160 -8.71 1.17 14.65
N LEU A 161 -9.46 0.07 14.53
CA LEU A 161 -10.54 -0.26 15.44
C LEU A 161 -10.07 -0.36 16.90
N ARG A 162 -8.95 -1.04 17.15
CA ARG A 162 -8.34 -1.13 18.48
C ARG A 162 -7.90 0.24 19.01
N SER A 163 -7.33 1.08 18.15
CA SER A 163 -6.92 2.42 18.55
C SER A 163 -8.09 3.30 18.95
N ILE A 164 -9.23 3.18 18.27
CA ILE A 164 -10.46 3.92 18.60
C ILE A 164 -11.05 3.41 19.93
N SER A 165 -11.10 2.09 20.14
CA SER A 165 -11.63 1.49 21.37
C SER A 165 -10.82 1.81 22.62
N ASN A 166 -9.54 2.18 22.47
CA ASN A 166 -8.63 2.44 23.58
C ASN A 166 -8.51 3.95 23.92
N ASN A 167 -9.20 4.83 23.19
CA ASN A 167 -9.21 6.28 23.37
C ASN A 167 -10.62 6.85 23.56
#